data_2983e7beb3c3f089aa20a4138844ca70
#
_entry.id   2983e7beb3c3f089aa20a4138844ca70
#
_cell.length_a   1.000
_cell.length_b   1.000
_cell.length_c   1.000
_cell.angle_alpha   90.00
_cell.angle_beta   90.00
_cell.angle_gamma   90.00
#
_symmetry.space_group_name_H-M   'P 1'
#
loop_
_entity.id
_entity.type
_entity.pdbx_description
1 polymer ?
#
loop_
_entity_poly.entity_id
_entity_poly.type
_entity_poly.pdbx_seq_one_letter_code
_entity_poly.pdbx_strand_id
1 'polypeptide(L)'
;MTAAALAGTEIRVANVAHAYRSIFAAASGQKSGSCNVDVVCPLGDQWRDQIDSVGHYTLRSGGSSFVCTGQLIANTRGDTTPYFLTANHCLSTEAVADTVVVYWNFQSPTCRTPGSASSGTPLPSSIATHNQSGSALVATSATSDFALLRLDSAVPTAANTYWSGWDITGNTPSYVVSIHHPSGDEKRITDSAQPVAISAYSGAPGSGTTHWRIPDWDNGTTEGGSSGSGLWNQNKRLIGQLHGGSAACGTVATADSTRRSSSNSPSAKEPPPNRRRLLIP
;
A
#
# COMPACT_ATOMS: atom_id res chain seq x y z
N MET A 1 -14.97 2.41 32.23
CA MET A 1 -13.99 3.24 32.99
C MET A 1 -14.74 3.93 34.10
N THR A 2 -14.25 3.82 35.33
CA THR A 2 -14.86 4.52 36.48
C THR A 2 -14.36 5.95 36.53
N ALA A 3 -15.11 6.87 37.15
CA ALA A 3 -14.72 8.29 37.32
C ALA A 3 -13.34 8.46 38.00
N ALA A 4 -12.93 7.53 38.85
CA ALA A 4 -11.61 7.51 39.49
C ALA A 4 -10.46 7.19 38.53
N ALA A 5 -10.72 6.45 37.45
CA ALA A 5 -9.71 6.12 36.41
C ALA A 5 -9.44 7.30 35.44
N LEU A 6 -10.33 8.30 35.45
CA LEU A 6 -10.17 9.53 34.64
C LEU A 6 -9.49 10.67 35.44
N ALA A 7 -9.43 10.59 36.75
CA ALA A 7 -8.75 11.56 37.60
C ALA A 7 -7.23 11.38 37.49
N GLY A 8 -6.61 12.07 36.54
CA GLY A 8 -5.16 11.99 36.24
C GLY A 8 -4.86 11.71 34.80
N THR A 9 -5.87 11.48 33.95
CA THR A 9 -5.66 11.32 32.49
C THR A 9 -5.68 12.72 31.86
N GLU A 10 -4.53 13.17 31.40
CA GLU A 10 -4.39 14.37 30.56
C GLU A 10 -4.63 13.99 29.10
N ILE A 11 -5.68 14.54 28.50
CA ILE A 11 -5.93 14.39 27.05
C ILE A 11 -5.34 15.64 26.38
N ARG A 12 -4.28 15.44 25.61
CA ARG A 12 -3.68 16.49 24.78
C ARG A 12 -4.12 16.31 23.34
N VAL A 13 -4.83 17.27 22.77
CA VAL A 13 -5.08 17.35 21.35
C VAL A 13 -3.87 18.04 20.71
N ALA A 14 -2.93 17.25 20.21
CA ALA A 14 -1.71 17.77 19.58
C ALA A 14 -2.00 18.47 18.25
N ASN A 15 -3.01 18.02 17.52
CA ASN A 15 -3.37 18.54 16.20
C ASN A 15 -4.83 18.25 15.86
N VAL A 16 -5.44 19.18 15.12
CA VAL A 16 -6.72 18.98 14.45
C VAL A 16 -6.47 19.12 12.94
N ALA A 17 -6.62 18.03 12.19
CA ALA A 17 -6.56 18.08 10.74
C ALA A 17 -7.93 18.51 10.21
N HIS A 18 -8.06 19.75 9.74
CA HIS A 18 -9.22 20.19 9.00
C HIS A 18 -8.99 19.84 7.53
N ALA A 19 -9.47 18.68 7.09
CA ALA A 19 -9.42 18.29 5.71
C ALA A 19 -10.47 19.09 4.91
N TYR A 20 -10.07 19.91 3.96
CA TYR A 20 -10.97 20.49 2.99
C TYR A 20 -11.49 19.47 1.95
N ARG A 21 -10.89 18.29 1.93
CA ARG A 21 -11.37 17.07 1.27
C ARG A 21 -11.49 15.98 2.31
N SER A 22 -12.55 15.19 2.22
CA SER A 22 -12.63 13.97 3.04
C SER A 22 -11.46 13.06 2.70
N ILE A 23 -10.73 12.61 3.72
CA ILE A 23 -9.73 11.53 3.57
C ILE A 23 -10.39 10.20 3.19
N PHE A 24 -11.71 10.16 3.24
CA PHE A 24 -12.58 9.07 2.83
C PHE A 24 -13.47 9.62 1.72
N ALA A 25 -13.04 9.55 0.52
CA ALA A 25 -13.53 10.06 -0.76
C ALA A 25 -15.03 10.45 -0.92
N ALA A 26 -15.89 10.11 0.03
CA ALA A 26 -17.34 10.30 -0.06
C ALA A 26 -17.80 11.76 -0.19
N ALA A 27 -17.01 12.75 0.22
CA ALA A 27 -17.44 14.14 0.31
C ALA A 27 -16.93 15.05 -0.81
N SER A 28 -15.95 14.65 -1.63
CA SER A 28 -15.25 15.55 -2.55
C SER A 28 -15.48 15.31 -4.05
N GLY A 29 -16.25 14.30 -4.42
CA GLY A 29 -16.49 13.97 -5.83
C GLY A 29 -15.28 13.49 -6.64
N GLN A 30 -14.08 13.45 -6.04
CA GLN A 30 -12.90 12.80 -6.62
C GLN A 30 -12.80 11.38 -6.11
N LYS A 31 -12.81 10.44 -7.02
CA LYS A 31 -12.88 9.02 -6.81
C LYS A 31 -11.80 8.35 -7.59
N SER A 32 -11.46 7.13 -7.21
CA SER A 32 -10.68 6.26 -8.07
C SER A 32 -11.41 6.07 -9.41
N GLY A 33 -10.64 5.93 -10.47
CA GLY A 33 -11.22 5.65 -11.79
C GLY A 33 -12.08 4.40 -11.75
N SER A 34 -13.14 4.38 -12.57
CA SER A 34 -14.13 3.30 -12.58
C SER A 34 -13.56 1.94 -13.03
N CYS A 35 -12.40 1.92 -13.70
CA CYS A 35 -11.74 0.68 -14.11
C CYS A 35 -11.17 -0.14 -12.95
N ASN A 36 -11.03 0.45 -11.75
CA ASN A 36 -10.51 -0.24 -10.59
C ASN A 36 -11.44 -1.37 -10.13
N VAL A 37 -10.86 -2.50 -9.73
CA VAL A 37 -11.57 -3.71 -9.32
C VAL A 37 -11.66 -3.76 -7.79
N ASP A 38 -12.85 -3.91 -7.24
CA ASP A 38 -13.03 -4.11 -5.80
C ASP A 38 -12.39 -5.43 -5.35
N VAL A 39 -11.74 -5.42 -4.19
CA VAL A 39 -11.10 -6.63 -3.63
C VAL A 39 -12.07 -7.78 -3.36
N VAL A 40 -13.37 -7.49 -3.24
CA VAL A 40 -14.43 -8.49 -3.04
C VAL A 40 -14.92 -9.11 -4.35
N CYS A 41 -14.44 -8.65 -5.51
CA CYS A 41 -14.70 -9.27 -6.81
C CYS A 41 -13.94 -10.60 -6.97
N PRO A 42 -14.33 -11.46 -7.93
CA PRO A 42 -13.70 -12.77 -8.15
C PRO A 42 -12.18 -12.74 -8.29
N LEU A 43 -11.60 -11.66 -8.83
CA LEU A 43 -10.15 -11.48 -8.90
C LEU A 43 -9.50 -11.54 -7.51
N GLY A 44 -10.18 -11.07 -6.47
CA GLY A 44 -9.70 -11.09 -5.09
C GLY A 44 -9.85 -12.43 -4.37
N ASP A 45 -10.59 -13.40 -4.91
CA ASP A 45 -10.93 -14.63 -4.17
C ASP A 45 -9.72 -15.44 -3.74
N GLN A 46 -8.69 -15.47 -4.56
CA GLN A 46 -7.45 -16.19 -4.26
C GLN A 46 -6.45 -15.38 -3.43
N TRP A 47 -6.75 -14.10 -3.13
CA TRP A 47 -5.84 -13.15 -2.52
C TRP A 47 -6.30 -12.64 -1.13
N ARG A 48 -7.24 -13.34 -0.48
CA ARG A 48 -7.87 -12.90 0.78
C ARG A 48 -6.83 -12.59 1.87
N ASP A 49 -5.85 -13.46 2.06
CA ASP A 49 -4.77 -13.22 3.03
C ASP A 49 -4.01 -11.92 2.71
N GLN A 50 -3.62 -11.73 1.44
CA GLN A 50 -2.88 -10.52 1.03
C GLN A 50 -3.76 -9.27 1.14
N ILE A 51 -5.05 -9.36 0.81
CA ILE A 51 -6.03 -8.29 0.99
C ILE A 51 -6.10 -7.86 2.45
N ASP A 52 -6.13 -8.82 3.37
CA ASP A 52 -6.21 -8.56 4.81
C ASP A 52 -4.90 -8.00 5.39
N SER A 53 -3.79 -8.05 4.67
CA SER A 53 -2.54 -7.42 5.09
C SER A 53 -2.45 -5.93 4.77
N VAL A 54 -3.27 -5.41 3.86
CA VAL A 54 -3.17 -4.05 3.33
C VAL A 54 -4.00 -3.07 4.14
N GLY A 55 -3.41 -1.92 4.46
CA GLY A 55 -4.06 -0.79 5.11
C GLY A 55 -3.97 0.49 4.27
N HIS A 56 -5.08 1.23 4.23
CA HIS A 56 -5.09 2.64 3.90
C HIS A 56 -4.45 3.41 5.05
N TYR A 57 -3.60 4.37 4.78
CA TYR A 57 -3.12 5.22 5.85
C TYR A 57 -3.03 6.70 5.48
N THR A 58 -3.17 7.53 6.50
CA THR A 58 -2.95 8.96 6.42
C THR A 58 -1.66 9.33 7.14
N LEU A 59 -1.03 10.40 6.71
CA LEU A 59 0.14 10.98 7.35
C LEU A 59 0.11 12.50 7.24
N ARG A 60 0.96 13.17 8.03
CA ARG A 60 1.09 14.64 7.98
C ARG A 60 2.54 15.03 7.74
N SER A 61 2.75 15.93 6.78
CA SER A 61 4.04 16.50 6.48
C SER A 61 3.88 17.94 6.02
N GLY A 62 4.72 18.86 6.50
CA GLY A 62 4.70 20.26 6.09
C GLY A 62 3.35 20.98 6.28
N GLY A 63 2.54 20.57 7.27
CA GLY A 63 1.21 21.15 7.50
C GLY A 63 0.09 20.58 6.62
N SER A 64 0.40 19.71 5.68
CA SER A 64 -0.54 19.02 4.80
C SER A 64 -0.76 17.58 5.24
N SER A 65 -1.94 17.04 4.93
CA SER A 65 -2.25 15.61 5.11
C SER A 65 -2.20 14.90 3.77
N PHE A 66 -1.65 13.69 3.77
CA PHE A 66 -1.50 12.85 2.60
C PHE A 66 -2.09 11.48 2.88
N VAL A 67 -2.37 10.74 1.82
CA VAL A 67 -2.84 9.35 1.85
C VAL A 67 -1.91 8.47 1.04
N CYS A 68 -1.62 7.30 1.57
CA CYS A 68 -0.83 6.26 0.91
C CYS A 68 -1.36 4.88 1.31
N THR A 69 -0.78 3.86 0.73
CA THR A 69 -1.06 2.45 1.00
C THR A 69 0.15 1.78 1.62
N GLY A 70 -0.07 0.81 2.48
CA GLY A 70 1.00 -0.05 2.99
C GLY A 70 0.45 -1.41 3.40
N GLN A 71 1.34 -2.31 3.81
CA GLN A 71 0.97 -3.67 4.19
C GLN A 71 1.80 -4.19 5.35
N LEU A 72 1.15 -5.01 6.19
CA LEU A 72 1.83 -5.80 7.21
C LEU A 72 2.71 -6.87 6.55
N ILE A 73 3.93 -7.00 7.05
CA ILE A 73 4.87 -8.03 6.59
C ILE A 73 5.31 -8.93 7.73
N ALA A 74 5.45 -10.21 7.42
CA ALA A 74 6.00 -11.19 8.34
C ALA A 74 7.48 -10.92 8.61
N ASN A 75 7.92 -11.19 9.83
CA ASN A 75 9.31 -11.12 10.23
C ASN A 75 9.94 -12.52 10.35
N THR A 76 11.25 -12.59 10.50
CA THR A 76 12.00 -13.85 10.60
C THR A 76 11.84 -14.55 11.97
N ARG A 77 11.30 -13.86 12.99
CA ARG A 77 11.00 -14.46 14.29
C ARG A 77 9.68 -15.21 14.30
N GLY A 78 8.81 -14.95 13.29
CA GLY A 78 7.48 -15.55 13.21
C GLY A 78 6.49 -15.02 14.25
N ASP A 79 6.75 -13.84 14.82
CA ASP A 79 5.84 -13.15 15.73
C ASP A 79 4.95 -12.13 15.02
N THR A 80 3.98 -11.58 15.73
CA THR A 80 3.01 -10.61 15.22
C THR A 80 3.45 -9.16 15.39
N THR A 81 4.75 -8.88 15.52
CA THR A 81 5.26 -7.51 15.52
C THR A 81 4.74 -6.78 14.28
N PRO A 82 4.06 -5.63 14.42
CA PRO A 82 3.34 -5.01 13.33
C PRO A 82 4.27 -4.18 12.44
N TYR A 83 5.16 -4.85 11.72
CA TYR A 83 5.95 -4.22 10.68
C TYR A 83 5.09 -3.89 9.48
N PHE A 84 5.14 -2.62 9.07
CA PHE A 84 4.32 -2.06 8.01
C PHE A 84 5.22 -1.47 6.93
N LEU A 85 5.20 -2.08 5.75
CA LEU A 85 5.99 -1.66 4.60
C LEU A 85 5.19 -0.68 3.73
N THR A 86 5.83 0.41 3.31
CA THR A 86 5.28 1.42 2.43
C THR A 86 6.38 2.11 1.62
N ALA A 87 6.11 3.26 1.00
CA ALA A 87 7.06 4.00 0.17
C ALA A 87 7.80 5.12 0.92
N ASN A 88 9.08 5.33 0.57
CA ASN A 88 9.88 6.42 1.11
C ASN A 88 9.32 7.80 0.74
N HIS A 89 8.82 7.98 -0.49
CA HIS A 89 8.25 9.27 -0.90
C HIS A 89 6.97 9.63 -0.14
N CYS A 90 6.28 8.67 0.47
CA CYS A 90 5.18 8.94 1.39
C CYS A 90 5.72 9.49 2.71
N LEU A 91 6.72 8.81 3.30
CA LEU A 91 7.35 9.24 4.53
C LEU A 91 8.79 8.70 4.64
N SER A 92 9.68 9.53 5.17
CA SER A 92 11.10 9.20 5.30
C SER A 92 11.73 9.70 6.59
N THR A 93 10.93 10.23 7.52
CA THR A 93 11.40 10.76 8.81
C THR A 93 10.55 10.26 9.95
N GLU A 94 11.14 10.14 11.14
CA GLU A 94 10.44 9.75 12.37
C GLU A 94 9.26 10.69 12.66
N ALA A 95 9.48 12.00 12.57
CA ALA A 95 8.43 12.99 12.84
C ALA A 95 7.19 12.86 11.95
N VAL A 96 7.33 12.29 10.74
CA VAL A 96 6.20 11.98 9.87
C VAL A 96 5.62 10.62 10.22
N ALA A 97 6.45 9.63 10.58
CA ALA A 97 6.01 8.30 11.01
C ALA A 97 5.10 8.38 12.25
N ASP A 98 5.42 9.22 13.22
CA ASP A 98 4.59 9.46 14.42
C ASP A 98 3.16 9.93 14.09
N THR A 99 2.95 10.52 12.91
CA THR A 99 1.63 11.05 12.50
C THR A 99 0.77 10.04 11.75
N VAL A 100 1.28 8.85 11.50
CA VAL A 100 0.59 7.81 10.73
C VAL A 100 -0.68 7.36 11.46
N VAL A 101 -1.76 7.25 10.71
CA VAL A 101 -2.99 6.56 11.13
C VAL A 101 -3.34 5.54 10.07
N VAL A 102 -3.33 4.26 10.43
CA VAL A 102 -3.68 3.16 9.54
C VAL A 102 -5.15 2.79 9.73
N TYR A 103 -5.86 2.61 8.63
CA TYR A 103 -7.26 2.19 8.57
C TYR A 103 -7.33 0.82 7.89
N TRP A 104 -7.82 -0.16 8.63
CA TRP A 104 -7.98 -1.53 8.17
C TRP A 104 -9.37 -1.77 7.58
N ASN A 105 -9.44 -2.68 6.61
CA ASN A 105 -10.70 -3.12 5.99
C ASN A 105 -11.54 -2.00 5.37
N PHE A 106 -10.90 -0.91 4.96
CA PHE A 106 -11.56 0.13 4.18
C PHE A 106 -11.79 -0.39 2.75
N GLN A 107 -12.89 -1.06 2.52
CA GLN A 107 -13.21 -1.74 1.26
C GLN A 107 -14.70 -1.77 0.99
N SER A 108 -15.10 -1.90 -0.28
CA SER A 108 -16.50 -2.09 -0.66
C SER A 108 -17.02 -3.42 -0.11
N PRO A 109 -18.26 -3.47 0.41
CA PRO A 109 -18.88 -4.73 0.81
C PRO A 109 -19.37 -5.57 -0.38
N THR A 110 -19.43 -4.98 -1.58
CA THR A 110 -19.94 -5.61 -2.80
C THR A 110 -19.02 -5.38 -3.97
N CYS A 111 -18.97 -6.34 -4.90
CA CYS A 111 -18.26 -6.20 -6.15
C CYS A 111 -19.05 -5.28 -7.10
N ARG A 112 -18.50 -4.10 -7.37
CA ARG A 112 -19.04 -3.17 -8.38
C ARG A 112 -18.43 -3.50 -9.73
N THR A 113 -19.25 -3.49 -10.78
CA THR A 113 -18.75 -3.80 -12.15
C THR A 113 -17.68 -2.78 -12.56
N PRO A 114 -16.43 -3.19 -12.83
CA PRO A 114 -15.40 -2.29 -13.31
C PRO A 114 -15.83 -1.58 -14.61
N GLY A 115 -15.49 -0.30 -14.75
CA GLY A 115 -15.94 0.54 -15.87
C GLY A 115 -17.32 1.17 -15.70
N SER A 116 -18.13 0.72 -14.74
CA SER A 116 -19.44 1.32 -14.47
C SER A 116 -19.37 2.57 -13.60
N ALA A 117 -20.38 3.40 -13.65
CA ALA A 117 -20.50 4.56 -12.77
C ALA A 117 -20.50 4.16 -11.28
N SER A 118 -21.05 3.00 -10.92
CA SER A 118 -21.07 2.50 -9.56
C SER A 118 -19.67 2.18 -9.02
N SER A 119 -18.76 1.67 -9.86
CA SER A 119 -17.38 1.38 -9.47
C SER A 119 -16.63 2.65 -9.04
N GLY A 120 -16.90 3.78 -9.68
CA GLY A 120 -16.35 5.07 -9.28
C GLY A 120 -17.14 5.77 -8.18
N THR A 121 -18.14 5.17 -7.52
CA THR A 121 -18.95 5.83 -6.50
C THR A 121 -18.52 5.36 -5.11
N PRO A 122 -17.96 6.24 -4.24
CA PRO A 122 -17.61 5.88 -2.87
C PRO A 122 -18.85 5.42 -2.11
N LEU A 123 -18.64 4.43 -1.25
CA LEU A 123 -19.69 3.93 -0.36
C LEU A 123 -19.43 4.40 1.07
N PRO A 124 -20.46 4.66 1.87
CA PRO A 124 -20.29 4.86 3.30
C PRO A 124 -19.58 3.64 3.88
N SER A 125 -18.49 3.85 4.60
CA SER A 125 -17.76 2.77 5.23
C SER A 125 -17.53 3.05 6.70
N SER A 126 -17.46 1.98 7.50
CA SER A 126 -17.26 2.02 8.95
C SER A 126 -15.77 1.99 9.34
N ILE A 127 -14.94 2.69 8.60
CA ILE A 127 -13.47 2.71 8.81
C ILE A 127 -13.03 3.16 10.21
N ALA A 128 -13.86 3.89 10.90
CA ALA A 128 -13.55 4.36 12.25
C ALA A 128 -13.39 3.24 13.29
N THR A 129 -13.86 2.03 13.02
CA THR A 129 -13.83 0.92 13.98
C THR A 129 -12.55 0.11 13.95
N HIS A 130 -11.75 0.22 12.89
CA HIS A 130 -10.55 -0.58 12.69
C HIS A 130 -9.37 0.30 12.27
N ASN A 131 -8.93 1.17 13.18
CA ASN A 131 -7.78 2.02 12.95
C ASN A 131 -6.80 1.97 14.14
N GLN A 132 -5.57 2.40 13.88
CA GLN A 132 -4.55 2.59 14.90
C GLN A 132 -3.61 3.72 14.49
N SER A 133 -3.06 4.42 15.47
CA SER A 133 -2.26 5.61 15.28
C SER A 133 -0.84 5.40 15.82
N GLY A 134 0.10 6.10 15.19
CA GLY A 134 1.49 6.14 15.59
C GLY A 134 2.31 5.00 15.01
N SER A 135 3.54 5.32 14.66
CA SER A 135 4.53 4.35 14.20
C SER A 135 5.94 4.91 14.36
N ALA A 136 6.91 4.04 14.54
CA ALA A 136 8.33 4.35 14.48
C ALA A 136 8.90 3.98 13.12
N LEU A 137 9.80 4.80 12.57
CA LEU A 137 10.52 4.52 11.33
C LEU A 137 11.65 3.53 11.60
N VAL A 138 11.56 2.33 11.06
CA VAL A 138 12.58 1.28 11.25
C VAL A 138 13.71 1.39 10.24
N ALA A 139 13.35 1.59 8.96
CA ALA A 139 14.30 1.71 7.87
C ALA A 139 13.68 2.41 6.67
N THR A 140 14.51 3.08 5.87
CA THR A 140 14.05 3.72 4.65
C THR A 140 15.18 3.85 3.63
N SER A 141 14.83 3.92 2.35
CA SER A 141 15.77 4.16 1.26
C SER A 141 15.11 4.90 0.11
N ALA A 142 15.63 6.06 -0.23
CA ALA A 142 15.18 6.83 -1.39
C ALA A 142 15.54 6.15 -2.72
N THR A 143 16.60 5.34 -2.77
CA THR A 143 17.04 4.69 -4.01
C THR A 143 16.05 3.62 -4.49
N SER A 144 15.47 2.87 -3.56
CA SER A 144 14.46 1.84 -3.84
C SER A 144 13.07 2.25 -3.35
N ASP A 145 12.94 3.48 -2.89
CA ASP A 145 11.70 4.12 -2.46
C ASP A 145 10.93 3.33 -1.40
N PHE A 146 11.60 2.61 -0.50
CA PHE A 146 10.89 1.90 0.57
C PHE A 146 10.98 2.64 1.91
N ALA A 147 9.94 2.51 2.71
CA ALA A 147 9.93 2.80 4.13
C ALA A 147 9.32 1.64 4.92
N LEU A 148 10.01 1.22 5.96
CA LEU A 148 9.55 0.20 6.88
C LEU A 148 9.24 0.86 8.22
N LEU A 149 8.02 0.69 8.68
CA LEU A 149 7.53 1.17 9.96
C LEU A 149 7.32 -0.01 10.92
N ARG A 150 7.34 0.30 12.19
CA ARG A 150 6.74 -0.52 13.23
C ARG A 150 5.59 0.29 13.85
N LEU A 151 4.37 -0.19 13.74
CA LEU A 151 3.22 0.46 14.37
C LEU A 151 3.35 0.39 15.89
N ASP A 152 2.93 1.43 16.59
CA ASP A 152 3.16 1.59 18.04
C ASP A 152 2.33 0.64 18.89
N SER A 153 1.19 0.21 18.38
CA SER A 153 0.29 -0.71 19.05
C SER A 153 0.08 -2.00 18.25
N ALA A 154 -0.30 -3.06 18.95
CA ALA A 154 -0.76 -4.28 18.28
C ALA A 154 -1.95 -3.98 17.36
N VAL A 155 -2.00 -4.68 16.23
CA VAL A 155 -3.13 -4.52 15.30
C VAL A 155 -4.42 -5.00 15.99
N PRO A 156 -5.53 -4.25 15.88
CA PRO A 156 -6.79 -4.65 16.49
C PRO A 156 -7.23 -6.03 15.96
N THR A 157 -7.50 -6.97 16.86
CA THR A 157 -7.88 -8.35 16.49
C THR A 157 -9.14 -8.40 15.63
N ALA A 158 -10.06 -7.44 15.85
CA ALA A 158 -11.28 -7.30 15.05
C ALA A 158 -11.02 -6.94 13.57
N ALA A 159 -9.82 -6.46 13.25
CA ALA A 159 -9.43 -6.18 11.88
C ALA A 159 -9.08 -7.44 11.08
N ASN A 160 -8.88 -8.59 11.77
CA ASN A 160 -8.58 -9.89 11.16
C ASN A 160 -7.45 -9.80 10.12
N THR A 161 -6.34 -9.15 10.48
CA THR A 161 -5.27 -8.86 9.55
C THR A 161 -4.32 -10.04 9.35
N TYR A 162 -3.62 -10.02 8.22
CA TYR A 162 -2.62 -11.01 7.83
C TYR A 162 -1.23 -10.37 7.70
N TRP A 163 -0.17 -11.12 7.98
CA TRP A 163 1.23 -10.69 7.78
C TRP A 163 1.77 -11.34 6.52
N SER A 164 1.92 -10.55 5.46
CA SER A 164 2.40 -11.03 4.16
C SER A 164 3.81 -11.60 4.24
N GLY A 165 3.98 -12.84 3.78
CA GLY A 165 5.30 -13.40 3.51
C GLY A 165 5.93 -12.70 2.30
N TRP A 166 7.26 -12.67 2.24
CA TRP A 166 8.01 -11.98 1.22
C TRP A 166 9.03 -12.90 0.52
N ASP A 167 9.47 -12.50 -0.68
CA ASP A 167 10.44 -13.21 -1.51
C ASP A 167 11.54 -12.24 -1.98
N ILE A 168 12.78 -12.56 -1.68
CA ILE A 168 13.98 -11.79 -2.02
C ILE A 168 14.88 -12.49 -3.04
N THR A 169 14.41 -13.56 -3.65
CA THR A 169 15.23 -14.33 -4.63
C THR A 169 15.57 -13.52 -5.87
N GLY A 170 14.80 -12.48 -6.18
CA GLY A 170 14.97 -11.66 -7.38
C GLY A 170 14.56 -12.38 -8.67
N ASN A 171 13.88 -13.52 -8.56
CA ASN A 171 13.33 -14.22 -9.73
C ASN A 171 12.24 -13.36 -10.38
N THR A 172 12.28 -13.25 -11.70
CA THR A 172 11.26 -12.54 -12.45
C THR A 172 9.91 -13.22 -12.28
N PRO A 173 8.88 -12.50 -11.79
CA PRO A 173 7.56 -13.08 -11.62
C PRO A 173 6.89 -13.31 -12.99
N SER A 174 6.09 -14.37 -13.09
CA SER A 174 5.26 -14.66 -14.27
C SER A 174 3.86 -14.06 -14.17
N TYR A 175 3.46 -13.65 -12.98
CA TYR A 175 2.18 -13.01 -12.68
C TYR A 175 2.36 -12.16 -11.45
N VAL A 176 1.75 -10.99 -11.44
CA VAL A 176 1.82 -10.06 -10.31
C VAL A 176 0.45 -9.50 -9.97
N VAL A 177 0.27 -9.21 -8.68
CA VAL A 177 -0.92 -8.56 -8.15
C VAL A 177 -0.49 -7.41 -7.25
N SER A 178 -1.22 -6.30 -7.31
CA SER A 178 -1.14 -5.23 -6.32
C SER A 178 -2.49 -4.99 -5.67
N ILE A 179 -2.48 -4.68 -4.38
CA ILE A 179 -3.67 -4.37 -3.58
C ILE A 179 -3.43 -3.03 -2.94
N HIS A 180 -4.33 -2.06 -3.21
CA HIS A 180 -4.03 -0.66 -2.99
C HIS A 180 -5.27 0.18 -2.71
N HIS A 181 -5.07 1.46 -2.36
CA HIS A 181 -6.10 2.45 -2.12
C HIS A 181 -5.97 3.62 -3.11
N PRO A 182 -6.44 3.45 -4.37
CA PRO A 182 -6.30 4.48 -5.41
C PRO A 182 -7.12 5.71 -5.03
N SER A 183 -6.54 6.89 -5.18
CA SER A 183 -7.15 8.18 -4.82
C SER A 183 -7.59 8.28 -3.34
N GLY A 184 -7.05 7.39 -2.46
CA GLY A 184 -7.50 7.27 -1.07
C GLY A 184 -8.89 6.65 -0.93
N ASP A 185 -9.37 5.95 -1.95
CA ASP A 185 -10.68 5.29 -2.03
C ASP A 185 -10.63 3.87 -1.41
N GLU A 186 -11.74 3.15 -1.45
CA GLU A 186 -11.83 1.77 -0.96
C GLU A 186 -10.77 0.89 -1.60
N LYS A 187 -10.36 -0.14 -0.86
CA LYS A 187 -9.33 -1.10 -1.27
C LYS A 187 -9.67 -1.74 -2.61
N ARG A 188 -8.72 -1.72 -3.53
CA ARG A 188 -8.80 -2.26 -4.87
C ARG A 188 -7.71 -3.28 -5.12
N ILE A 189 -7.91 -4.10 -6.14
CA ILE A 189 -6.96 -5.09 -6.62
C ILE A 189 -6.71 -4.91 -8.11
N THR A 190 -5.46 -5.05 -8.51
CA THR A 190 -5.03 -5.00 -9.90
C THR A 190 -4.02 -6.11 -10.16
N ASP A 191 -3.98 -6.65 -11.38
CA ASP A 191 -3.13 -7.78 -11.73
C ASP A 191 -2.51 -7.61 -13.12
N SER A 192 -1.42 -8.34 -13.34
CA SER A 192 -0.77 -8.40 -14.65
C SER A 192 -0.09 -9.75 -14.87
N ALA A 193 -0.38 -10.36 -16.01
CA ALA A 193 0.36 -11.48 -16.58
C ALA A 193 1.37 -11.03 -17.65
N GLN A 194 1.51 -9.72 -17.85
CA GLN A 194 2.47 -9.17 -18.80
C GLN A 194 3.90 -9.37 -18.33
N PRO A 195 4.87 -9.50 -19.24
CA PRO A 195 6.27 -9.71 -18.88
C PRO A 195 6.81 -8.57 -18.01
N VAL A 196 7.14 -8.90 -16.76
CA VAL A 196 7.77 -7.97 -15.83
C VAL A 196 9.25 -7.85 -16.12
N ALA A 197 9.80 -6.65 -16.08
CA ALA A 197 11.22 -6.39 -16.32
C ALA A 197 11.89 -5.68 -15.13
N ILE A 198 13.20 -5.87 -15.00
CA ILE A 198 14.01 -5.09 -14.07
C ILE A 198 14.40 -3.75 -14.73
N SER A 199 14.29 -2.64 -14.01
CA SER A 199 14.63 -1.31 -14.51
C SER A 199 15.11 -0.37 -13.40
N ALA A 200 15.56 0.83 -13.77
CA ALA A 200 15.52 2.00 -12.90
C ALA A 200 14.10 2.58 -12.85
N TYR A 201 13.83 3.46 -11.88
CA TYR A 201 12.56 4.18 -11.83
C TYR A 201 12.36 4.99 -13.13
N SER A 202 11.18 4.87 -13.74
CA SER A 202 10.85 5.48 -15.05
C SER A 202 11.80 5.11 -16.20
N GLY A 203 12.68 4.13 -16.01
CA GLY A 203 13.64 3.69 -17.01
C GLY A 203 13.11 2.62 -17.96
N ALA A 204 13.80 2.42 -19.09
CA ALA A 204 13.52 1.32 -19.99
C ALA A 204 13.85 -0.04 -19.33
N PRO A 205 13.31 -1.19 -19.83
CA PRO A 205 13.73 -2.51 -19.38
C PRO A 205 15.26 -2.66 -19.42
N GLY A 206 15.84 -3.15 -18.32
CA GLY A 206 17.30 -3.33 -18.21
C GLY A 206 18.10 -2.06 -17.88
N SER A 207 17.48 -0.88 -17.76
CA SER A 207 18.16 0.38 -17.47
C SER A 207 18.68 0.53 -16.04
N GLY A 208 18.33 -0.39 -15.14
CA GLY A 208 18.75 -0.40 -13.75
C GLY A 208 18.32 -1.67 -13.03
N THR A 209 18.50 -1.71 -11.71
CA THR A 209 18.29 -2.94 -10.93
C THR A 209 17.45 -2.73 -9.68
N THR A 210 16.84 -1.55 -9.51
CA THR A 210 16.15 -1.17 -8.28
C THR A 210 14.64 -1.39 -8.33
N HIS A 211 14.06 -1.56 -9.54
CA HIS A 211 12.61 -1.60 -9.72
C HIS A 211 12.16 -2.79 -10.58
N TRP A 212 11.03 -3.34 -10.22
CA TRP A 212 10.19 -4.11 -11.13
C TRP A 212 9.37 -3.16 -11.99
N ARG A 213 9.42 -3.32 -13.28
CA ARG A 213 8.61 -2.58 -14.22
C ARG A 213 7.46 -3.45 -14.68
N ILE A 214 6.23 -3.02 -14.40
CA ILE A 214 5.00 -3.62 -14.92
C ILE A 214 4.61 -2.80 -16.15
N PRO A 215 4.60 -3.38 -17.36
CA PRO A 215 4.33 -2.62 -18.59
C PRO A 215 2.87 -2.19 -18.66
N ASP A 216 1.96 -3.01 -18.19
CA ASP A 216 0.52 -2.77 -18.16
C ASP A 216 -0.17 -3.59 -17.07
N TRP A 217 -1.35 -3.17 -16.67
CA TRP A 217 -2.26 -3.91 -15.82
C TRP A 217 -3.36 -4.54 -16.66
N ASP A 218 -3.60 -5.86 -16.50
CA ASP A 218 -4.64 -6.57 -17.25
C ASP A 218 -6.03 -6.19 -16.71
N ASN A 219 -6.16 -5.99 -15.39
CA ASN A 219 -7.36 -5.50 -14.73
C ASN A 219 -7.03 -4.40 -13.73
N GLY A 220 -7.84 -3.35 -13.73
CA GLY A 220 -7.66 -2.22 -12.83
C GLY A 220 -6.51 -1.30 -13.25
N THR A 221 -6.00 -0.53 -12.30
CA THR A 221 -4.86 0.40 -12.48
C THR A 221 -4.34 0.83 -11.11
N THR A 222 -3.25 1.61 -11.07
CA THR A 222 -2.80 2.32 -9.87
C THR A 222 -2.98 3.82 -10.07
N GLU A 223 -3.20 4.56 -8.97
CA GLU A 223 -3.40 6.01 -8.97
C GLU A 223 -2.67 6.65 -7.80
N GLY A 224 -2.72 7.98 -7.67
CA GLY A 224 -2.28 8.66 -6.46
C GLY A 224 -2.93 8.06 -5.22
N GLY A 225 -2.21 7.87 -4.11
CA GLY A 225 -2.69 7.12 -2.93
C GLY A 225 -2.39 5.62 -2.97
N SER A 226 -2.18 5.02 -4.14
CA SER A 226 -1.68 3.65 -4.27
C SER A 226 -0.21 3.51 -3.86
N SER A 227 0.50 4.61 -3.72
CA SER A 227 1.91 4.68 -3.28
C SER A 227 2.18 3.80 -2.07
N GLY A 228 3.22 2.97 -2.15
CA GLY A 228 3.60 2.03 -1.09
C GLY A 228 2.84 0.70 -1.08
N SER A 229 1.82 0.52 -1.94
CA SER A 229 1.12 -0.76 -2.05
C SER A 229 2.05 -1.90 -2.44
N GLY A 230 1.83 -3.08 -1.87
CA GLY A 230 2.61 -4.27 -2.15
C GLY A 230 2.45 -4.76 -3.59
N LEU A 231 3.51 -5.38 -4.09
CA LEU A 231 3.49 -6.20 -5.29
C LEU A 231 3.75 -7.65 -4.90
N TRP A 232 2.81 -8.53 -5.19
CA TRP A 232 2.92 -9.96 -4.92
C TRP A 232 3.14 -10.74 -6.22
N ASN A 233 3.99 -11.78 -6.15
CA ASN A 233 4.21 -12.72 -7.25
C ASN A 233 3.13 -13.83 -7.26
N GLN A 234 3.19 -14.71 -8.27
CA GLN A 234 2.30 -15.86 -8.43
C GLN A 234 2.27 -16.82 -7.22
N ASN A 235 3.29 -16.78 -6.36
CA ASN A 235 3.38 -17.56 -5.14
C ASN A 235 2.83 -16.81 -3.92
N LYS A 236 2.14 -15.68 -4.13
CA LYS A 236 1.56 -14.83 -3.08
C LYS A 236 2.60 -14.27 -2.11
N ARG A 237 3.84 -14.09 -2.59
CA ARG A 237 4.93 -13.50 -1.83
C ARG A 237 5.16 -12.06 -2.28
N LEU A 238 5.33 -11.20 -1.28
CA LEU A 238 5.64 -9.79 -1.51
C LEU A 238 7.05 -9.68 -2.12
N ILE A 239 7.16 -9.00 -3.25
CA ILE A 239 8.42 -8.80 -3.98
C ILE A 239 8.79 -7.32 -4.12
N GLY A 240 7.96 -6.42 -3.63
CA GLY A 240 8.21 -4.98 -3.67
C GLY A 240 7.01 -4.16 -3.26
N GLN A 241 7.15 -2.83 -3.36
CA GLN A 241 6.07 -1.87 -3.13
C GLN A 241 6.07 -0.78 -4.23
N LEU A 242 4.92 -0.18 -4.45
CA LEU A 242 4.69 0.80 -5.51
C LEU A 242 5.41 2.13 -5.23
N HIS A 243 6.34 2.49 -6.11
CA HIS A 243 6.92 3.84 -6.18
C HIS A 243 5.97 4.78 -6.92
N GLY A 244 5.58 4.43 -8.14
CA GLY A 244 4.69 5.24 -8.97
C GLY A 244 4.79 4.85 -10.45
N GLY A 245 4.10 5.60 -11.29
CA GLY A 245 4.09 5.38 -12.73
C GLY A 245 3.06 6.27 -13.41
N SER A 246 2.72 5.92 -14.65
CA SER A 246 1.75 6.64 -15.47
C SER A 246 0.48 5.84 -15.75
N ALA A 247 0.26 4.75 -15.00
CA ALA A 247 -0.96 3.96 -15.12
C ALA A 247 -2.20 4.82 -14.81
N ALA A 248 -3.25 4.66 -15.58
CA ALA A 248 -4.53 5.34 -15.39
C ALA A 248 -5.66 4.60 -16.11
N CYS A 249 -6.91 4.76 -15.63
CA CYS A 249 -8.08 4.27 -16.35
C CYS A 249 -8.17 4.86 -17.75
N GLY A 250 -8.63 4.04 -18.69
CA GLY A 250 -8.88 4.47 -20.09
C GLY A 250 -7.63 4.63 -20.95
N THR A 251 -6.45 4.40 -20.40
CA THR A 251 -5.24 4.26 -21.21
C THR A 251 -5.21 2.84 -21.74
N VAL A 252 -5.77 2.63 -22.93
CA VAL A 252 -5.64 1.36 -23.64
C VAL A 252 -4.15 1.10 -23.87
N ALA A 253 -3.70 -0.15 -23.72
CA ALA A 253 -2.38 -0.57 -24.15
C ALA A 253 -2.22 -0.27 -25.64
N THR A 254 -1.74 0.93 -25.96
CA THR A 254 -1.21 1.24 -27.27
C THR A 254 0.26 0.81 -27.25
N ALA A 255 0.86 0.63 -28.43
CA ALA A 255 2.28 0.27 -28.57
C ALA A 255 3.26 1.19 -27.82
N ASP A 256 2.78 2.21 -27.17
CA ASP A 256 3.48 3.11 -26.26
C ASP A 256 3.38 2.66 -24.79
N SER A 257 3.52 1.36 -24.57
CA SER A 257 3.49 0.70 -23.25
C SER A 257 4.59 1.18 -22.28
N THR A 258 5.49 2.04 -22.74
CA THR A 258 6.53 2.68 -21.93
C THR A 258 5.99 3.61 -20.85
N ARG A 259 4.72 3.92 -20.86
CA ARG A 259 4.09 4.87 -19.91
C ARG A 259 3.59 4.24 -18.62
N ARG A 260 3.62 2.92 -18.51
CA ARG A 260 2.99 2.23 -17.38
C ARG A 260 4.04 1.43 -16.66
N SER A 261 4.52 1.97 -15.60
CA SER A 261 5.48 1.23 -14.79
C SER A 261 5.30 1.57 -13.36
N SER A 262 5.36 0.59 -12.52
CA SER A 262 6.03 0.77 -11.27
C SER A 262 5.78 -0.30 -10.29
N SER A 263 6.79 -0.78 -9.73
CA SER A 263 6.86 -1.28 -8.39
C SER A 263 8.29 -1.65 -8.09
N ASN A 264 8.60 -1.66 -6.85
CA ASN A 264 9.96 -1.74 -6.39
C ASN A 264 10.16 -3.01 -5.63
N SER A 265 11.27 -3.64 -5.88
CA SER A 265 11.85 -4.50 -4.88
C SER A 265 12.46 -3.61 -3.79
N PRO A 266 12.22 -3.82 -2.51
CA PRO A 266 13.18 -3.44 -1.52
C PRO A 266 14.47 -4.06 -2.00
N SER A 267 15.54 -3.33 -2.12
CA SER A 267 16.84 -3.69 -2.71
C SER A 267 17.33 -5.08 -2.30
N ALA A 268 16.66 -6.08 -2.76
CA ALA A 268 16.92 -7.48 -2.55
C ALA A 268 17.38 -8.11 -3.85
N LYS A 269 18.20 -7.40 -4.60
CA LYS A 269 19.29 -8.09 -5.26
C LYS A 269 20.23 -8.51 -4.17
N GLU A 270 20.61 -9.79 -4.17
CA GLU A 270 21.64 -10.30 -3.29
C GLU A 270 22.68 -9.21 -3.02
N PRO A 271 22.92 -8.87 -1.76
CA PRO A 271 24.12 -8.14 -1.46
C PRO A 271 25.30 -8.95 -2.00
N PRO A 272 26.36 -8.29 -2.46
CA PRO A 272 27.60 -8.99 -2.75
C PRO A 272 27.88 -9.91 -1.55
N PRO A 273 28.48 -11.09 -1.72
CA PRO A 273 28.43 -12.23 -0.78
C PRO A 273 28.82 -11.95 0.68
N ASN A 274 29.02 -10.72 1.07
CA ASN A 274 29.38 -10.27 2.41
C ASN A 274 28.40 -9.29 3.09
N ARG A 275 27.21 -9.03 2.55
CA ARG A 275 26.21 -8.24 3.28
C ARG A 275 24.88 -9.01 3.36
N ARG A 276 24.73 -9.63 4.49
CA ARG A 276 23.61 -10.45 4.90
C ARG A 276 22.33 -9.64 5.02
N ARG A 277 21.24 -10.20 4.46
CA ARG A 277 19.82 -10.16 4.88
C ARG A 277 19.32 -8.81 5.41
N LEU A 278 18.21 -8.35 4.88
CA LEU A 278 17.28 -7.54 5.67
C LEU A 278 16.84 -8.41 6.86
N LEU A 279 17.67 -8.45 7.88
CA LEU A 279 17.31 -8.97 9.19
C LEU A 279 16.53 -7.82 9.83
N ILE A 280 15.23 -7.89 9.72
CA ILE A 280 14.36 -7.18 10.66
C ILE A 280 14.61 -7.86 12.00
N PRO A 281 15.11 -7.12 13.00
CA PRO A 281 15.47 -7.68 14.31
C PRO A 281 14.30 -8.37 14.98
#